data_d7211c25e2f7e04f9fe6c409984222c4
#
_entry.id   d7211c25e2f7e04f9fe6c409984222c4
#
_cell.length_a   1.000
_cell.length_b   1.000
_cell.length_c   1.000
_cell.angle_alpha   90.00
_cell.angle_beta   90.00
_cell.angle_gamma   90.00
#
_symmetry.space_group_name_H-M   'P 1'
#
loop_
_entity.id
_entity.type
_entity.pdbx_description
1 polymer ?
#
loop_
_entity_poly.entity_id
_entity_poly.type
_entity_poly.pdbx_seq_one_letter_code
_entity_poly.pdbx_strand_id
1 'polypeptide(L)'
;IANELGVNFRITSGPAIEKSGDLAAILTNLDDHDVLFIDEIHRLSRSVEEVLYSAMEDYAIDIIIGKGPSARTVRIDLPKFTLVGATTRAGALAAPLRDRFGIINRLEYYKQPELEFIVTRAAEILNIGIVSTGASEIARRSRGTPRIANRLLKRVRDFAQVIGDGVI
;
A
#
# COMPACT_ATOMS: atom_id res chain seq x y z
N ILE A 1 2.65 -8.30 6.12
CA ILE A 1 3.92 -8.82 5.55
C ILE A 1 5.06 -8.49 6.50
N ALA A 2 5.42 -7.22 6.71
CA ALA A 2 6.58 -6.85 7.52
C ALA A 2 6.53 -7.38 8.96
N ASN A 3 5.37 -7.29 9.63
CA ASN A 3 5.17 -7.87 10.96
C ASN A 3 5.36 -9.38 11.00
N GLU A 4 4.96 -10.09 9.95
CA GLU A 4 5.16 -11.54 9.82
C GLU A 4 6.63 -11.91 9.57
N LEU A 5 7.35 -11.04 8.87
CA LEU A 5 8.77 -11.22 8.57
C LEU A 5 9.70 -10.69 9.68
N GLY A 6 9.16 -9.89 10.61
CA GLY A 6 9.96 -9.26 11.67
C GLY A 6 10.96 -8.20 11.16
N VAL A 7 10.66 -7.54 10.04
CA VAL A 7 11.51 -6.56 9.38
C VAL A 7 10.87 -5.15 9.40
N ASN A 8 11.67 -4.14 9.11
CA ASN A 8 11.15 -2.77 9.01
C ASN A 8 10.23 -2.61 7.78
N PHE A 9 9.35 -1.63 7.87
CA PHE A 9 8.37 -1.33 6.84
C PHE A 9 8.39 0.15 6.50
N ARG A 10 8.76 0.46 5.27
CA ARG A 10 8.73 1.81 4.72
C ARG A 10 7.53 1.96 3.80
N ILE A 11 6.75 3.02 3.99
CA ILE A 11 5.55 3.31 3.20
C ILE A 11 5.77 4.62 2.47
N THR A 12 5.49 4.61 1.18
CA THR A 12 5.42 5.81 0.34
C THR A 12 4.31 5.66 -0.70
N SER A 13 4.16 6.64 -1.56
CA SER A 13 3.19 6.57 -2.67
C SER A 13 3.81 7.11 -3.95
N GLY A 14 3.32 6.65 -5.11
CA GLY A 14 3.78 7.14 -6.41
C GLY A 14 3.76 8.67 -6.51
N PRO A 15 2.66 9.35 -6.12
CA PRO A 15 2.61 10.82 -6.12
C PRO A 15 3.59 11.52 -5.18
N ALA A 16 4.07 10.86 -4.14
CA ALA A 16 5.03 11.44 -3.19
C ALA A 16 6.48 11.36 -3.68
N ILE A 17 6.74 10.57 -4.71
CA ILE A 17 8.06 10.42 -5.33
C ILE A 17 8.06 11.23 -6.63
N GLU A 18 8.49 12.47 -6.55
CA GLU A 18 8.47 13.38 -7.70
C GLU A 18 9.67 13.18 -8.65
N LYS A 19 10.83 12.88 -8.07
CA LYS A 19 12.12 12.81 -8.79
C LYS A 19 12.84 11.51 -8.46
N SER A 20 13.71 11.10 -9.36
CA SER A 20 14.59 9.94 -9.16
C SER A 20 15.45 10.02 -7.89
N GLY A 21 15.86 11.22 -7.50
CA GLY A 21 16.58 11.46 -6.25
C GLY A 21 15.78 11.16 -4.98
N ASP A 22 14.46 11.38 -5.02
CA ASP A 22 13.59 11.07 -3.87
C ASP A 22 13.54 9.54 -3.64
N LEU A 23 13.39 8.78 -4.74
CA LEU A 23 13.42 7.32 -4.66
C LEU A 23 14.80 6.82 -4.24
N ALA A 24 15.87 7.39 -4.79
CA ALA A 24 17.24 7.03 -4.41
C ALA A 24 17.47 7.24 -2.91
N ALA A 25 17.01 8.36 -2.34
CA ALA A 25 17.11 8.63 -0.92
C ALA A 25 16.33 7.61 -0.08
N ILE A 26 15.15 7.15 -0.53
CA ILE A 26 14.39 6.11 0.16
C ILE A 26 15.16 4.78 0.12
N LEU A 27 15.65 4.37 -1.05
CA LEU A 27 16.30 3.09 -1.27
C LEU A 27 17.62 2.97 -0.48
N THR A 28 18.43 4.03 -0.44
CA THR A 28 19.72 4.05 0.28
C THR A 28 19.56 4.08 1.81
N ASN A 29 18.36 4.36 2.31
CA ASN A 29 18.03 4.33 3.74
C ASN A 29 17.27 3.05 4.17
N LEU A 30 17.21 2.03 3.32
CA LEU A 30 16.69 0.71 3.68
C LEU A 30 17.79 -0.10 4.36
N ASP A 31 17.38 -0.97 5.27
CA ASP A 31 18.21 -2.02 5.83
C ASP A 31 17.98 -3.35 5.07
N ASP A 32 18.84 -4.32 5.31
CA ASP A 32 18.74 -5.63 4.66
C ASP A 32 17.42 -6.32 5.02
N HIS A 33 16.72 -6.83 4.01
CA HIS A 33 15.40 -7.44 4.09
C HIS A 33 14.21 -6.52 4.42
N ASP A 34 14.41 -5.21 4.48
CA ASP A 34 13.32 -4.26 4.65
C ASP A 34 12.24 -4.39 3.57
N VAL A 35 11.02 -4.00 3.91
CA VAL A 35 9.90 -3.95 2.97
C VAL A 35 9.62 -2.50 2.60
N LEU A 36 9.74 -2.19 1.31
CA LEU A 36 9.30 -0.91 0.73
C LEU A 36 7.92 -1.09 0.09
N PHE A 37 6.93 -0.37 0.59
CA PHE A 37 5.58 -0.34 0.04
C PHE A 37 5.34 0.99 -0.70
N ILE A 38 4.95 0.89 -1.99
CA ILE A 38 4.60 2.04 -2.81
C ILE A 38 3.12 1.94 -3.20
N ASP A 39 2.29 2.82 -2.62
CA ASP A 39 0.89 2.94 -3.00
C ASP A 39 0.75 3.74 -4.31
N GLU A 40 -0.27 3.42 -5.12
CA GLU A 40 -0.52 4.03 -6.43
C GLU A 40 0.75 4.05 -7.32
N ILE A 41 1.47 2.93 -7.35
CA ILE A 41 2.77 2.80 -8.02
C ILE A 41 2.71 3.16 -9.52
N HIS A 42 1.54 3.04 -10.17
CA HIS A 42 1.33 3.45 -11.56
C HIS A 42 1.45 4.97 -11.79
N ARG A 43 1.59 5.76 -10.73
CA ARG A 43 1.76 7.21 -10.81
C ARG A 43 3.22 7.66 -10.74
N LEU A 44 4.16 6.73 -10.69
CA LEU A 44 5.57 7.05 -10.82
C LEU A 44 5.86 7.67 -12.18
N SER A 45 6.74 8.66 -12.21
CA SER A 45 7.26 9.19 -13.47
C SER A 45 8.22 8.18 -14.11
N ARG A 46 8.39 8.26 -15.43
CA ARG A 46 9.28 7.35 -16.17
C ARG A 46 10.72 7.36 -15.63
N SER A 47 11.24 8.52 -15.28
CA SER A 47 12.60 8.65 -14.73
C SER A 47 12.75 7.97 -13.36
N VAL A 48 11.67 7.93 -12.56
CA VAL A 48 11.64 7.21 -11.29
C VAL A 48 11.52 5.71 -11.51
N GLU A 49 10.69 5.27 -12.47
CA GLU A 49 10.59 3.86 -12.84
C GLU A 49 11.92 3.28 -13.30
N GLU A 50 12.71 4.03 -14.09
CA GLU A 50 14.02 3.61 -14.57
C GLU A 50 15.02 3.33 -13.43
N VAL A 51 15.01 4.15 -12.37
CA VAL A 51 15.80 3.89 -11.17
C VAL A 51 15.29 2.65 -10.43
N LEU A 52 13.97 2.46 -10.39
CA LEU A 52 13.37 1.31 -9.73
C LEU A 52 13.71 0.00 -10.44
N TYR A 53 13.84 0.01 -11.77
CA TYR A 53 14.25 -1.18 -12.53
C TYR A 53 15.61 -1.69 -12.09
N SER A 54 16.63 -0.81 -12.04
CA SER A 54 17.98 -1.16 -11.60
C SER A 54 18.00 -1.63 -10.15
N ALA A 55 17.22 -0.97 -9.29
CA ALA A 55 17.10 -1.35 -7.89
C ALA A 55 16.48 -2.75 -7.70
N MET A 56 15.52 -3.13 -8.54
CA MET A 56 14.85 -4.44 -8.47
C MET A 56 15.70 -5.58 -9.06
N GLU A 57 16.47 -5.30 -10.12
CA GLU A 57 17.26 -6.32 -10.82
C GLU A 57 18.62 -6.52 -10.18
N ASP A 58 19.34 -5.40 -9.94
CA ASP A 58 20.75 -5.42 -9.57
C ASP A 58 20.99 -5.12 -8.09
N TYR A 59 19.98 -4.70 -7.35
CA TYR A 59 20.15 -4.12 -6.01
C TYR A 59 21.20 -3.00 -6.03
N ALA A 60 21.12 -2.14 -7.03
CA ALA A 60 22.00 -0.98 -7.19
C ALA A 60 21.28 0.14 -7.94
N ILE A 61 21.73 1.36 -7.74
CA ILE A 61 21.27 2.54 -8.49
C ILE A 61 22.46 3.33 -9.00
N ASP A 62 22.29 3.93 -10.19
CA ASP A 62 23.27 4.81 -10.78
C ASP A 62 22.84 6.26 -10.60
N ILE A 63 23.69 7.04 -9.92
CA ILE A 63 23.45 8.47 -9.66
C ILE A 63 24.43 9.30 -10.46
N ILE A 64 23.91 10.28 -11.21
CA ILE A 64 24.75 11.24 -11.92
C ILE A 64 25.08 12.40 -11.00
N ILE A 65 26.37 12.58 -10.71
CA ILE A 65 26.90 13.67 -9.88
C ILE A 65 27.60 14.69 -10.80
N GLY A 66 27.26 15.96 -10.65
CA GLY A 66 27.81 17.05 -11.46
C GLY A 66 26.91 17.43 -12.64
N LYS A 67 27.41 18.36 -13.46
CA LYS A 67 26.70 18.85 -14.67
C LYS A 67 27.66 18.95 -15.85
N GLY A 68 27.13 18.81 -17.06
CA GLY A 68 27.90 18.95 -18.30
C GLY A 68 28.96 17.85 -18.50
N PRO A 69 30.05 18.13 -19.22
CA PRO A 69 31.08 17.14 -19.57
C PRO A 69 31.84 16.53 -18.39
N SER A 70 31.77 17.16 -17.20
CA SER A 70 32.39 16.67 -15.97
C SER A 70 31.45 15.82 -15.10
N ALA A 71 30.24 15.57 -15.55
CA ALA A 71 29.30 14.69 -14.84
C ALA A 71 29.88 13.26 -14.75
N ARG A 72 29.75 12.66 -13.56
CA ARG A 72 30.21 11.29 -13.30
C ARG A 72 29.02 10.47 -12.82
N THR A 73 28.94 9.24 -13.30
CA THR A 73 27.99 8.26 -12.77
C THR A 73 28.63 7.53 -11.60
N VAL A 74 27.94 7.50 -10.49
CA VAL A 74 28.33 6.75 -9.28
C VAL A 74 27.30 5.66 -9.07
N ARG A 75 27.73 4.41 -9.06
CA ARG A 75 26.91 3.26 -8.71
C ARG A 75 26.90 3.10 -7.19
N ILE A 76 25.71 2.97 -6.63
CA ILE A 76 25.48 2.76 -5.19
C ILE A 76 24.80 1.42 -5.05
N ASP A 77 25.44 0.50 -4.32
CA ASP A 77 24.85 -0.78 -3.97
C ASP A 77 23.77 -0.58 -2.92
N LEU A 78 22.67 -1.33 -3.04
CA LEU A 78 21.53 -1.31 -2.14
C LEU A 78 21.48 -2.61 -1.33
N PRO A 79 20.96 -2.57 -0.11
CA PRO A 79 20.64 -3.79 0.63
C PRO A 79 19.57 -4.60 -0.13
N LYS A 80 19.46 -5.87 0.15
CA LYS A 80 18.37 -6.70 -0.39
C LYS A 80 17.07 -6.31 0.28
N PHE A 81 16.09 -5.88 -0.49
CA PHE A 81 14.79 -5.45 0.02
C PHE A 81 13.65 -6.13 -0.73
N THR A 82 12.46 -6.09 -0.16
CA THR A 82 11.23 -6.54 -0.80
C THR A 82 10.41 -5.34 -1.23
N LEU A 83 10.13 -5.24 -2.53
CA LEU A 83 9.22 -4.22 -3.06
C LEU A 83 7.78 -4.75 -3.10
N VAL A 84 6.87 -3.99 -2.52
CA VAL A 84 5.42 -4.23 -2.61
C VAL A 84 4.77 -3.02 -3.28
N GLY A 85 4.19 -3.19 -4.45
CA GLY A 85 3.46 -2.16 -5.16
C GLY A 85 1.95 -2.37 -5.07
N ALA A 86 1.19 -1.30 -4.81
CA ALA A 86 -0.26 -1.32 -4.92
C ALA A 86 -0.72 -0.37 -6.02
N THR A 87 -1.76 -0.76 -6.74
CA THR A 87 -2.35 0.06 -7.80
C THR A 87 -3.83 -0.21 -7.98
N THR A 88 -4.59 0.84 -8.23
CA THR A 88 -5.99 0.75 -8.66
C THR A 88 -6.11 0.58 -10.18
N ARG A 89 -5.01 0.73 -10.94
CA ARG A 89 -4.97 0.72 -12.40
C ARG A 89 -3.83 -0.16 -12.90
N ALA A 90 -3.97 -1.48 -12.75
CA ALA A 90 -2.94 -2.43 -13.21
C ALA A 90 -2.56 -2.26 -14.70
N GLY A 91 -3.51 -1.88 -15.55
CA GLY A 91 -3.26 -1.62 -16.97
C GLY A 91 -2.49 -0.32 -17.26
N ALA A 92 -2.36 0.58 -16.29
CA ALA A 92 -1.58 1.81 -16.43
C ALA A 92 -0.12 1.63 -15.96
N LEU A 93 0.21 0.47 -15.38
CA LEU A 93 1.58 0.14 -15.00
C LEU A 93 2.37 -0.21 -16.27
N ALA A 94 3.54 0.40 -16.43
CA ALA A 94 4.41 0.12 -17.57
C ALA A 94 4.79 -1.38 -17.59
N ALA A 95 4.74 -1.99 -18.76
CA ALA A 95 5.06 -3.41 -18.92
C ALA A 95 6.44 -3.78 -18.34
N PRO A 96 7.51 -3.00 -18.55
CA PRO A 96 8.82 -3.31 -17.96
C PRO A 96 8.81 -3.34 -16.43
N LEU A 97 8.02 -2.47 -15.76
CA LEU A 97 7.90 -2.50 -14.32
C LEU A 97 7.08 -3.71 -13.85
N ARG A 98 5.96 -3.95 -14.51
CA ARG A 98 5.08 -5.06 -14.16
C ARG A 98 5.79 -6.42 -14.28
N ASP A 99 6.58 -6.61 -15.33
CA ASP A 99 7.23 -7.88 -15.62
C ASP A 99 8.39 -8.20 -14.64
N ARG A 100 8.84 -7.20 -13.86
CA ARG A 100 9.82 -7.36 -12.78
C ARG A 100 9.22 -7.81 -11.44
N PHE A 101 7.89 -7.74 -11.30
CA PHE A 101 7.24 -8.31 -10.13
C PHE A 101 7.08 -9.82 -10.29
N GLY A 102 7.66 -10.58 -9.38
CA GLY A 102 7.55 -12.04 -9.38
C GLY A 102 6.16 -12.55 -8.99
N ILE A 103 5.37 -11.73 -8.26
CA ILE A 103 4.03 -12.08 -7.81
C ILE A 103 3.09 -10.92 -8.11
N ILE A 104 2.02 -11.20 -8.84
CA ILE A 104 0.97 -10.23 -9.16
C ILE A 104 -0.37 -10.81 -8.71
N ASN A 105 -1.00 -10.16 -7.74
CA ASN A 105 -2.29 -10.55 -7.21
C ASN A 105 -3.35 -9.50 -7.56
N ARG A 106 -4.51 -9.96 -7.97
CA ARG A 106 -5.69 -9.13 -8.11
C ARG A 106 -6.57 -9.32 -6.88
N LEU A 107 -6.83 -8.23 -6.15
CA LEU A 107 -7.76 -8.25 -5.03
C LEU A 107 -9.18 -8.12 -5.56
N GLU A 108 -10.03 -9.07 -5.17
CA GLU A 108 -11.46 -9.06 -5.49
C GLU A 108 -12.26 -8.38 -4.38
N TYR A 109 -13.50 -8.04 -4.69
CA TYR A 109 -14.44 -7.56 -3.68
C TYR A 109 -14.74 -8.66 -2.67
N TYR A 110 -14.85 -8.29 -1.41
CA TYR A 110 -15.24 -9.20 -0.35
C TYR A 110 -16.70 -9.61 -0.50
N LYS A 111 -16.98 -10.87 -0.17
CA LYS A 111 -18.35 -11.39 -0.07
C LYS A 111 -19.01 -10.89 1.21
N GLN A 112 -20.33 -10.92 1.26
CA GLN A 112 -21.07 -10.41 2.42
C GLN A 112 -20.66 -11.08 3.74
N PRO A 113 -20.53 -12.42 3.86
CA PRO A 113 -20.10 -13.04 5.11
C PRO A 113 -18.71 -12.62 5.59
N GLU A 114 -17.79 -12.37 4.65
CA GLU A 114 -16.44 -11.90 4.96
C GLU A 114 -16.47 -10.46 5.50
N LEU A 115 -17.34 -9.61 4.95
CA LEU A 115 -17.55 -8.25 5.45
C LEU A 115 -18.25 -8.24 6.81
N GLU A 116 -19.20 -9.14 7.05
CA GLU A 116 -19.82 -9.30 8.37
C GLU A 116 -18.78 -9.62 9.44
N PHE A 117 -17.87 -10.55 9.15
CA PHE A 117 -16.75 -10.85 10.04
C PHE A 117 -15.85 -9.63 10.29
N ILE A 118 -15.51 -8.88 9.23
CA ILE A 118 -14.69 -7.67 9.33
C ILE A 118 -15.40 -6.61 10.18
N VAL A 119 -16.70 -6.40 10.00
CA VAL A 119 -17.50 -5.43 10.76
C VAL A 119 -17.57 -5.81 12.23
N THR A 120 -17.85 -7.08 12.53
CA THR A 120 -17.91 -7.59 13.90
C THR A 120 -16.58 -7.40 14.62
N ARG A 121 -15.48 -7.82 14.00
CA ARG A 121 -14.12 -7.62 14.55
C ARG A 121 -13.80 -6.13 14.75
N ALA A 122 -14.18 -5.28 13.80
CA ALA A 122 -13.94 -3.84 13.92
C ALA A 122 -14.78 -3.23 15.06
N ALA A 123 -16.01 -3.69 15.28
CA ALA A 123 -16.86 -3.28 16.39
C ALA A 123 -16.25 -3.68 17.75
N GLU A 124 -15.73 -4.90 17.87
CA GLU A 124 -14.98 -5.37 19.05
C GLU A 124 -13.78 -4.47 19.37
N ILE A 125 -12.92 -4.19 18.38
CA ILE A 125 -11.74 -3.33 18.55
C ILE A 125 -12.13 -1.91 18.97
N LEU A 126 -13.27 -1.41 18.51
CA LEU A 126 -13.78 -0.07 18.81
C LEU A 126 -14.66 -0.04 20.08
N ASN A 127 -14.85 -1.17 20.77
CA ASN A 127 -15.75 -1.36 21.91
C ASN A 127 -17.19 -0.89 21.60
N ILE A 128 -17.72 -1.28 20.45
CA ILE A 128 -19.08 -0.98 19.99
C ILE A 128 -19.94 -2.22 20.14
N GLY A 129 -21.05 -2.12 20.87
CA GLY A 129 -22.07 -3.16 20.88
C GLY A 129 -22.74 -3.28 19.50
N ILE A 130 -22.72 -4.47 18.93
CA ILE A 130 -23.35 -4.72 17.62
C ILE A 130 -24.05 -6.09 17.63
N VAL A 131 -25.30 -6.12 17.15
CA VAL A 131 -26.02 -7.39 16.94
C VAL A 131 -25.73 -7.94 15.53
N SER A 132 -25.94 -9.23 15.34
CA SER A 132 -25.67 -9.91 14.05
C SER A 132 -26.44 -9.30 12.88
N THR A 133 -27.67 -8.88 13.09
CA THR A 133 -28.47 -8.21 12.07
C THR A 133 -27.93 -6.85 11.68
N GLY A 134 -27.37 -6.10 12.62
CA GLY A 134 -26.70 -4.82 12.38
C GLY A 134 -25.41 -5.00 11.58
N ALA A 135 -24.60 -6.00 11.93
CA ALA A 135 -23.38 -6.34 11.18
C ALA A 135 -23.70 -6.77 9.74
N SER A 136 -24.71 -7.61 9.55
CA SER A 136 -25.16 -8.07 8.23
C SER A 136 -25.65 -6.91 7.36
N GLU A 137 -26.43 -5.99 7.91
CA GLU A 137 -26.94 -4.83 7.17
C GLU A 137 -25.81 -3.86 6.77
N ILE A 138 -24.82 -3.60 7.63
CA ILE A 138 -23.64 -2.81 7.30
C ILE A 138 -22.86 -3.50 6.20
N ALA A 139 -22.62 -4.80 6.29
CA ALA A 139 -21.90 -5.57 5.29
C ALA A 139 -22.59 -5.51 3.92
N ARG A 140 -23.91 -5.72 3.89
CA ARG A 140 -24.73 -5.67 2.68
C ARG A 140 -24.60 -4.32 1.96
N ARG A 141 -24.57 -3.21 2.71
CA ARG A 141 -24.46 -1.85 2.16
C ARG A 141 -23.03 -1.44 1.79
N SER A 142 -22.04 -2.26 2.12
CA SER A 142 -20.62 -1.94 1.94
C SER A 142 -20.06 -2.26 0.54
N ARG A 143 -20.88 -2.84 -0.34
CA ARG A 143 -20.53 -3.12 -1.75
C ARG A 143 -19.20 -3.85 -1.91
N GLY A 144 -18.91 -4.84 -1.07
CA GLY A 144 -17.67 -5.62 -1.15
C GLY A 144 -16.42 -4.92 -0.63
N THR A 145 -16.52 -3.74 0.01
CA THR A 145 -15.37 -2.91 0.35
C THR A 145 -15.22 -2.71 1.87
N PRO A 146 -14.16 -3.26 2.51
CA PRO A 146 -13.92 -3.09 3.95
C PRO A 146 -13.81 -1.64 4.40
N ARG A 147 -13.22 -0.76 3.58
CA ARG A 147 -13.13 0.68 3.87
C ARG A 147 -14.50 1.32 4.01
N ILE A 148 -15.47 0.94 3.15
CA ILE A 148 -16.84 1.43 3.22
C ILE A 148 -17.52 0.83 4.46
N ALA A 149 -17.35 -0.46 4.75
CA ALA A 149 -17.88 -1.12 5.91
C ALA A 149 -17.47 -0.44 7.22
N ASN A 150 -16.17 -0.19 7.38
CA ASN A 150 -15.64 0.49 8.56
C ASN A 150 -16.13 1.95 8.67
N ARG A 151 -16.30 2.65 7.56
CA ARG A 151 -16.87 4.00 7.55
C ARG A 151 -18.33 4.00 7.96
N LEU A 152 -19.12 3.06 7.46
CA LEU A 152 -20.52 2.89 7.84
C LEU A 152 -20.64 2.52 9.32
N LEU A 153 -19.86 1.55 9.82
CA LEU A 153 -19.83 1.16 11.21
C LEU A 153 -19.63 2.37 12.14
N LYS A 154 -18.63 3.20 11.85
CA LYS A 154 -18.38 4.42 12.64
C LYS A 154 -19.57 5.38 12.62
N ARG A 155 -20.19 5.57 11.47
CA ARG A 155 -21.36 6.46 11.34
C ARG A 155 -22.58 5.92 12.08
N VAL A 156 -22.88 4.64 11.96
CA VAL A 156 -24.01 4.01 12.65
C VAL A 156 -23.77 4.02 14.15
N ARG A 157 -22.55 3.81 14.63
CA ARG A 157 -22.18 3.99 16.04
C ARG A 157 -22.55 5.39 16.54
N ASP A 158 -22.14 6.44 15.81
CA ASP A 158 -22.42 7.81 16.20
C ASP A 158 -23.93 8.05 16.36
N PHE A 159 -24.75 7.48 15.48
CA PHE A 159 -26.20 7.52 15.58
C PHE A 159 -26.73 6.71 16.77
N ALA A 160 -26.25 5.50 16.97
CA ALA A 160 -26.67 4.64 18.07
C ALA A 160 -26.39 5.29 19.45
N GLN A 161 -25.26 5.98 19.58
CA GLN A 161 -24.87 6.68 20.80
C GLN A 161 -25.69 7.94 21.08
N VAL A 162 -26.18 8.64 20.03
CA VAL A 162 -26.91 9.91 20.19
C VAL A 162 -28.41 9.69 20.29
N ILE A 163 -28.97 8.74 19.56
CA ILE A 163 -30.42 8.53 19.40
C ILE A 163 -30.91 7.25 20.09
N GLY A 164 -30.03 6.25 20.22
CA GLY A 164 -30.34 4.94 20.78
C GLY A 164 -29.65 4.69 22.11
N ASP A 165 -29.48 3.41 22.41
CA ASP A 165 -28.84 2.89 23.62
C ASP A 165 -27.33 2.60 23.47
N GLY A 166 -26.76 2.96 22.31
CA GLY A 166 -25.35 2.74 21.98
C GLY A 166 -25.05 1.37 21.34
N VAL A 167 -26.07 0.56 21.11
CA VAL A 167 -25.94 -0.75 20.42
C VAL A 167 -26.44 -0.62 18.98
N ILE A 168 -25.71 -1.24 18.02
CA ILE A 168 -26.03 -1.28 16.59
C ILE A 168 -26.77 -2.56 16.26
#